data_c38fe7049d4ed57a87a13aa0893f9a83
#
_entry.id   c38fe7049d4ed57a87a13aa0893f9a83
#
_cell.length_a   1.000
_cell.length_b   1.000
_cell.length_c   1.000
_cell.angle_alpha   90.00
_cell.angle_beta   90.00
_cell.angle_gamma   90.00
#
_symmetry.space_group_name_H-M   'P 1'
#
loop_
_entity.id
_entity.type
_entity.pdbx_description
1 polymer ?
#
loop_
_entity_poly.entity_id
_entity_poly.type
_entity_poly.pdbx_seq_one_letter_code
_entity_poly.pdbx_strand_id
1 'polypeptide(L)'
;MAFLSCEEMLAAARSQKISLAEAVLRSDLEESRLTEAHSRAAMRHLWQVMQATSQEYDPAQRSRSGLSGGDAAKVEQAWQQGRLLGDDYLAAVTAEALKTAECNACMKRIVAAPTAGS
;
A
#
# COMPACT_ATOMS: atom_id res chain seq x y z
N MET A 1 -6.27 -10.91 20.46
CA MET A 1 -6.44 -12.10 19.62
C MET A 1 -6.66 -11.69 18.17
N ALA A 2 -5.90 -12.26 17.25
CA ALA A 2 -6.01 -11.93 15.84
C ALA A 2 -7.38 -12.35 15.29
N PHE A 3 -7.95 -11.55 14.42
CA PHE A 3 -9.18 -11.89 13.70
C PHE A 3 -8.89 -12.95 12.63
N LEU A 4 -9.76 -13.92 12.50
CA LEU A 4 -9.68 -14.98 11.49
C LEU A 4 -10.49 -14.67 10.22
N SER A 5 -11.38 -13.67 10.29
CA SER A 5 -12.22 -13.29 9.16
C SER A 5 -12.60 -11.81 9.22
N CYS A 6 -13.00 -11.27 8.07
CA CYS A 6 -13.57 -9.92 7.99
C CYS A 6 -14.87 -9.80 8.81
N GLU A 7 -15.64 -10.89 8.91
CA GLU A 7 -16.87 -10.91 9.68
C GLU A 7 -16.60 -10.70 11.18
N GLU A 8 -15.58 -11.34 11.71
CA GLU A 8 -15.16 -11.15 13.10
C GLU A 8 -14.68 -9.71 13.36
N MET A 9 -13.93 -9.14 12.44
CA MET A 9 -13.50 -7.74 12.53
C MET A 9 -14.69 -6.78 12.57
N LEU A 10 -15.66 -6.98 11.70
CA LEU A 10 -16.87 -6.14 11.64
C LEU A 10 -17.73 -6.33 12.89
N ALA A 11 -17.88 -7.56 13.35
CA ALA A 11 -18.63 -7.85 14.57
C ALA A 11 -18.01 -7.18 15.81
N ALA A 12 -16.69 -7.23 15.93
CA ALA A 12 -15.96 -6.56 17.02
C ALA A 12 -16.14 -5.03 16.95
N ALA A 13 -15.99 -4.44 15.78
CA ALA A 13 -16.17 -3.01 15.60
C ALA A 13 -17.60 -2.55 15.97
N ARG A 14 -18.62 -3.30 15.53
CA ARG A 14 -20.02 -3.02 15.82
C ARG A 14 -20.35 -3.18 17.29
N SER A 15 -19.92 -4.27 17.92
CA SER A 15 -20.21 -4.54 19.34
C SER A 15 -19.59 -3.50 20.26
N GLN A 16 -18.39 -3.04 19.95
CA GLN A 16 -17.67 -2.04 20.74
C GLN A 16 -18.00 -0.60 20.32
N LYS A 17 -18.78 -0.41 19.24
CA LYS A 17 -19.14 0.90 18.68
C LYS A 17 -17.90 1.76 18.33
N ILE A 18 -16.92 1.14 17.74
CA ILE A 18 -15.66 1.77 17.29
C ILE A 18 -15.47 1.57 15.80
N SER A 19 -14.51 2.30 15.22
CA SER A 19 -14.14 2.10 13.82
C SER A 19 -13.45 0.76 13.61
N LEU A 20 -13.44 0.28 12.37
CA LEU A 20 -12.70 -0.93 11.99
C LEU A 20 -11.22 -0.79 12.31
N ALA A 21 -10.62 0.37 12.00
CA ALA A 21 -9.22 0.65 12.28
C ALA A 21 -8.91 0.56 13.79
N GLU A 22 -9.80 1.08 14.63
CA GLU A 22 -9.65 1.00 16.08
C GLU A 22 -9.79 -0.44 16.58
N ALA A 23 -10.69 -1.23 16.03
CA ALA A 23 -10.84 -2.64 16.37
C ALA A 23 -9.56 -3.44 16.05
N VAL A 24 -8.98 -3.19 14.89
CA VAL A 24 -7.71 -3.82 14.47
C VAL A 24 -6.56 -3.39 15.37
N LEU A 25 -6.47 -2.10 15.71
CA LEU A 25 -5.44 -1.60 16.62
C LEU A 25 -5.53 -2.27 17.99
N ARG A 26 -6.71 -2.37 18.58
CA ARG A 26 -6.91 -3.02 19.88
C ARG A 26 -6.51 -4.49 19.85
N SER A 27 -6.87 -5.20 18.79
CA SER A 27 -6.45 -6.58 18.58
C SER A 27 -4.93 -6.72 18.49
N ASP A 28 -4.27 -5.83 17.76
CA ASP A 28 -2.82 -5.80 17.64
C ASP A 28 -2.14 -5.56 18.99
N LEU A 29 -2.64 -4.62 19.77
CA LEU A 29 -2.09 -4.31 21.09
C LEU A 29 -2.21 -5.47 22.08
N GLU A 30 -3.30 -6.21 22.03
CA GLU A 30 -3.49 -7.40 22.85
C GLU A 30 -2.46 -8.50 22.51
N GLU A 31 -2.17 -8.69 21.24
CA GLU A 31 -1.24 -9.71 20.76
C GLU A 31 0.23 -9.33 20.95
N SER A 32 0.58 -8.13 20.51
CA SER A 32 1.97 -7.66 20.47
C SER A 32 2.48 -7.19 21.84
N ARG A 33 1.57 -6.87 22.74
CA ARG A 33 1.88 -6.24 24.05
C ARG A 33 2.64 -4.91 23.93
N LEU A 34 2.52 -4.26 22.79
CA LEU A 34 3.09 -2.94 22.56
C LEU A 34 2.17 -1.85 23.12
N THR A 35 2.72 -0.66 23.32
CA THR A 35 1.89 0.51 23.62
C THR A 35 1.22 1.01 22.34
N GLU A 36 0.09 1.68 22.49
CA GLU A 36 -0.61 2.28 21.36
C GLU A 36 0.29 3.26 20.60
N ALA A 37 1.04 4.11 21.31
CA ALA A 37 1.97 5.05 20.71
C ALA A 37 3.03 4.35 19.85
N HIS A 38 3.56 3.23 20.32
CA HIS A 38 4.56 2.44 19.60
C HIS A 38 3.97 1.80 18.33
N SER A 39 2.80 1.20 18.43
CA SER A 39 2.12 0.58 17.29
C SER A 39 1.77 1.62 16.22
N ARG A 40 1.22 2.78 16.61
CA ARG A 40 0.91 3.87 15.67
C ARG A 40 2.17 4.43 15.01
N ALA A 41 3.26 4.59 15.75
CA ALA A 41 4.53 5.06 15.21
C ALA A 41 5.11 4.09 14.18
N ALA A 42 5.06 2.78 14.45
CA ALA A 42 5.49 1.75 13.52
C ALA A 42 4.68 1.78 12.22
N MET A 43 3.35 1.87 12.32
CA MET A 43 2.46 1.95 11.16
C MET A 43 2.69 3.23 10.34
N ARG A 44 2.90 4.36 11.02
CA ARG A 44 3.25 5.62 10.36
C ARG A 44 4.56 5.53 9.60
N HIS A 45 5.55 4.86 10.17
CA HIS A 45 6.83 4.63 9.50
C HIS A 45 6.65 3.80 8.22
N LEU A 46 5.89 2.70 8.27
CA LEU A 46 5.59 1.90 7.08
C LEU A 46 4.89 2.72 6.00
N TRP A 47 3.93 3.54 6.38
CA TRP A 47 3.23 4.42 5.45
C TRP A 47 4.18 5.44 4.79
N GLN A 48 5.08 6.03 5.57
CA GLN A 48 6.10 6.94 5.04
C GLN A 48 7.03 6.27 4.03
N VAL A 49 7.42 5.02 4.29
CA VAL A 49 8.23 4.22 3.36
C VAL A 49 7.47 3.96 2.06
N MET A 50 6.19 3.63 2.13
CA MET A 50 5.35 3.44 0.95
C MET A 50 5.23 4.72 0.12
N GLN A 51 4.99 5.86 0.77
CA GLN A 51 4.92 7.16 0.10
C GLN A 51 6.26 7.54 -0.57
N ALA A 52 7.37 7.32 0.13
CA ALA A 52 8.70 7.60 -0.42
C ALA A 52 9.00 6.76 -1.67
N THR A 53 8.55 5.51 -1.72
CA THR A 53 8.70 4.65 -2.89
C THR A 53 8.04 5.26 -4.14
N SER A 54 6.83 5.80 -3.99
CA SER A 54 6.15 6.49 -5.10
C SER A 54 6.89 7.76 -5.53
N GLN A 55 7.35 8.56 -4.57
CA GLN A 55 8.06 9.83 -4.84
C GLN A 55 9.43 9.61 -5.48
N GLU A 56 10.11 8.54 -5.13
CA GLU A 56 11.44 8.20 -5.64
C GLU A 56 11.40 7.40 -6.95
N TYR A 57 10.24 7.17 -7.52
CA TYR A 57 10.09 6.45 -8.78
C TYR A 57 10.87 7.12 -9.90
N ASP A 58 11.68 6.32 -10.60
CA ASP A 58 12.49 6.76 -11.73
C ASP A 58 11.96 6.12 -13.02
N PRO A 59 11.42 6.91 -13.98
CA PRO A 59 10.92 6.39 -15.25
C PRO A 59 11.98 5.67 -16.10
N ALA A 60 13.25 5.96 -15.89
CA ALA A 60 14.36 5.37 -16.64
C ALA A 60 14.84 4.04 -16.07
N GLN A 61 14.43 3.69 -14.85
CA GLN A 61 14.87 2.43 -14.23
C GLN A 61 14.32 1.21 -14.98
N ARG A 62 15.12 0.16 -15.02
CA ARG A 62 14.74 -1.12 -15.62
C ARG A 62 15.12 -2.26 -14.70
N SER A 63 14.36 -3.36 -14.75
CA SER A 63 14.72 -4.59 -14.06
C SER A 63 16.00 -5.17 -14.65
N ARG A 64 16.64 -6.07 -13.91
CA ARG A 64 17.88 -6.71 -14.34
C ARG A 64 17.71 -7.47 -15.67
N SER A 65 16.54 -8.05 -15.90
CA SER A 65 16.19 -8.73 -17.16
C SER A 65 15.88 -7.75 -18.31
N GLY A 66 15.64 -6.49 -18.02
CA GLY A 66 15.18 -5.48 -18.97
C GLY A 66 13.70 -5.57 -19.34
N LEU A 67 12.94 -6.51 -18.73
CA LEU A 67 11.54 -6.75 -19.08
C LEU A 67 10.57 -5.81 -18.36
N SER A 68 10.96 -5.23 -17.25
CA SER A 68 10.11 -4.34 -16.45
C SER A 68 10.74 -2.97 -16.30
N GLY A 69 9.92 -1.93 -16.35
CA GLY A 69 10.31 -0.55 -16.10
C GLY A 69 9.74 0.42 -17.13
N GLY A 70 9.39 1.62 -16.67
CA GLY A 70 8.91 2.71 -17.51
C GLY A 70 7.41 2.67 -17.83
N ASP A 71 6.70 1.61 -17.55
CA ASP A 71 5.28 1.49 -17.90
C ASP A 71 4.38 2.36 -17.01
N ALA A 72 4.71 2.50 -15.74
CA ALA A 72 3.98 3.39 -14.83
C ALA A 72 4.02 4.84 -15.33
N ALA A 73 5.17 5.29 -15.80
CA ALA A 73 5.31 6.64 -16.38
C ALA A 73 4.45 6.82 -17.63
N LYS A 74 4.36 5.81 -18.49
CA LYS A 74 3.50 5.84 -19.68
C LYS A 74 2.02 5.93 -19.32
N VAL A 75 1.58 5.16 -18.31
CA VAL A 75 0.20 5.22 -17.82
C VAL A 75 -0.10 6.59 -17.23
N GLU A 76 0.77 7.12 -16.39
CA GLU A 76 0.60 8.45 -15.80
C GLU A 76 0.54 9.56 -16.87
N GLN A 77 1.39 9.49 -17.86
CA GLN A 77 1.38 10.42 -18.98
C GLN A 77 0.07 10.32 -19.79
N ALA A 78 -0.40 9.11 -20.06
CA ALA A 78 -1.67 8.89 -20.76
C ALA A 78 -2.85 9.44 -19.97
N TRP A 79 -2.82 9.30 -18.64
CA TRP A 79 -3.83 9.89 -17.75
C TRP A 79 -3.81 11.41 -17.82
N GLN A 80 -2.65 12.04 -17.71
CA GLN A 80 -2.49 13.50 -17.79
C GLN A 80 -2.97 14.06 -19.14
N GLN A 81 -2.86 13.27 -20.21
CA GLN A 81 -3.33 13.62 -21.55
C GLN A 81 -4.81 13.26 -21.80
N GLY A 82 -5.51 12.73 -20.82
CA GLY A 82 -6.91 12.36 -20.95
C GLY A 82 -7.19 11.15 -21.85
N ARG A 83 -6.20 10.28 -22.08
CA ARG A 83 -6.30 9.12 -22.97
C ARG A 83 -6.71 7.81 -22.28
N LEU A 84 -6.89 7.82 -20.97
CA LEU A 84 -7.33 6.62 -20.25
C LEU A 84 -8.85 6.57 -20.15
N LEU A 85 -9.37 5.34 -20.19
CA LEU A 85 -10.76 5.06 -19.87
C LEU A 85 -10.92 4.98 -18.34
N GLY A 86 -12.08 5.41 -17.83
CA GLY A 86 -12.37 5.42 -16.42
C GLY A 86 -12.21 6.81 -15.79
N ASP A 87 -12.31 6.86 -14.48
CA ASP A 87 -12.18 8.09 -13.70
C ASP A 87 -10.74 8.38 -13.24
N ASP A 88 -10.54 9.57 -12.72
CA ASP A 88 -9.22 10.00 -12.24
C ASP A 88 -8.75 9.18 -11.04
N TYR A 89 -9.67 8.72 -10.19
CA TYR A 89 -9.32 7.87 -9.05
C TYR A 89 -8.73 6.54 -9.51
N LEU A 90 -9.38 5.86 -10.45
CA LEU A 90 -8.89 4.59 -10.97
C LEU A 90 -7.54 4.76 -11.68
N ALA A 91 -7.37 5.82 -12.45
CA ALA A 91 -6.11 6.13 -13.12
C ALA A 91 -4.98 6.38 -12.11
N ALA A 92 -5.24 7.14 -11.05
CA ALA A 92 -4.26 7.39 -9.98
C ALA A 92 -3.86 6.11 -9.25
N VAL A 93 -4.82 5.27 -8.88
CA VAL A 93 -4.56 3.97 -8.21
C VAL A 93 -3.72 3.06 -9.11
N THR A 94 -4.06 2.98 -10.39
CA THR A 94 -3.31 2.15 -11.36
C THR A 94 -1.87 2.64 -11.51
N ALA A 95 -1.66 3.95 -11.66
CA ALA A 95 -0.32 4.52 -11.78
C ALA A 95 0.54 4.24 -10.53
N GLU A 96 0.00 4.43 -9.34
CA GLU A 96 0.71 4.17 -8.09
C GLU A 96 1.03 2.68 -7.89
N ALA A 97 0.10 1.80 -8.23
CA ALA A 97 0.32 0.36 -8.16
C ALA A 97 1.46 -0.08 -9.10
N LEU A 98 1.49 0.45 -10.32
CA LEU A 98 2.55 0.16 -11.29
C LEU A 98 3.91 0.72 -10.85
N LYS A 99 3.95 1.93 -10.28
CA LYS A 99 5.20 2.50 -9.72
C LYS A 99 5.79 1.58 -8.65
N THR A 100 4.97 1.12 -7.73
CA THR A 100 5.40 0.21 -6.65
C THR A 100 5.88 -1.12 -7.22
N ALA A 101 5.14 -1.71 -8.15
CA ALA A 101 5.52 -2.97 -8.80
C ALA A 101 6.85 -2.86 -9.56
N GLU A 102 7.07 -1.78 -10.27
CA GLU A 102 8.32 -1.54 -10.99
C GLU A 102 9.50 -1.31 -10.06
N CYS A 103 9.30 -0.57 -8.96
CA CYS A 103 10.34 -0.41 -7.93
C CYS A 103 10.74 -1.75 -7.33
N ASN A 104 9.78 -2.63 -7.05
CA ASN A 104 10.04 -3.97 -6.54
C ASN A 104 10.81 -4.80 -7.59
N ALA A 105 10.38 -4.79 -8.84
CA ALA A 105 11.02 -5.53 -9.93
C ALA A 105 12.44 -5.04 -10.23
N CYS A 106 12.71 -3.75 -10.07
CA CYS A 106 14.02 -3.14 -10.27
C CYS A 106 14.92 -3.22 -9.03
N MET A 107 14.51 -3.93 -8.00
CA MET A 107 15.25 -4.09 -6.74
C MET A 107 15.62 -2.77 -6.06
N LYS A 108 14.77 -1.79 -6.22
CA LYS A 108 14.85 -0.53 -5.47
C LYS A 108 14.32 -0.75 -4.04
N ARG A 109 13.49 0.12 -3.52
CA ARG A 109 12.84 -0.12 -2.24
C ARG A 109 11.69 -1.10 -2.42
N ILE A 110 11.78 -2.27 -1.81
CA ILE A 110 10.73 -3.29 -1.90
C ILE A 110 9.66 -2.99 -0.87
N VAL A 111 8.43 -2.82 -1.34
CA VAL A 111 7.26 -2.56 -0.50
C VAL A 111 6.29 -3.72 -0.64
N ALA A 112 5.84 -4.24 0.49
CA ALA A 112 4.84 -5.29 0.57
C ALA A 112 3.72 -4.83 1.52
N ALA A 113 2.55 -4.52 0.96
CA ALA A 113 1.42 -4.05 1.74
C ALA A 113 0.09 -4.58 1.15
N PRO A 114 -0.54 -5.56 1.79
CA PRO A 114 -0.13 -6.31 2.98
C PRO A 114 0.98 -7.33 2.73
N THR A 115 1.12 -7.86 1.52
CA THR A 115 2.17 -8.80 1.15
C THR A 115 2.63 -8.56 -0.29
N ALA A 116 3.86 -8.98 -0.60
CA ALA A 116 4.35 -8.97 -1.97
C ALA A 116 3.93 -10.27 -2.69
N GLY A 117 3.18 -10.15 -3.79
CA GLY A 117 2.83 -11.28 -4.64
C GLY A 117 1.63 -12.11 -4.20
N SER A 118 0.83 -11.61 -3.32
CA SER A 118 -0.42 -12.28 -2.94
C SER A 118 -1.64 -11.48 -3.30
#